data_b46946fc263016991a8880115d81dcef
#
_entry.id   b46946fc263016991a8880115d81dcef
#
_cell.length_a   1.000
_cell.length_b   1.000
_cell.length_c   1.000
_cell.angle_alpha   90.00
_cell.angle_beta   90.00
_cell.angle_gamma   90.00
#
_symmetry.space_group_name_H-M   'P 1'
#
loop_
_entity.id
_entity.type
_entity.pdbx_description
1 polymer ?
#
loop_
_entity_poly.entity_id
_entity_poly.type
_entity_poly.pdbx_seq_one_letter_code
_entity_poly.pdbx_strand_id
1 'polypeptide(L)'
;MSVESGLKTFRDADGLWENYPVQQVATHEGWEADPVLVTNFYNMLRRKCVGVKPNEGHRLVAKLEEQYEVTVVTQNVDNLHEVAGSSHVIHLHGELMKVCSSRDVENRRYWKTLTPDDCEVVPGTKAGDGSLLRPYIVFFGEAVPNISLAAHEVSEADILIIIGTSLNVYPAAGLVHYAKPNAAIYLIDPNPVVGGMLSNVHHLHKGASAGMKELSEQLMK
;
A
#
# COMPACT_ATOMS: atom_id res chain seq x y z
N MET A 1 3.00 -7.56 3.65
CA MET A 1 3.74 -7.13 4.85
C MET A 1 2.81 -6.91 6.06
N SER A 2 1.79 -6.09 6.00
CA SER A 2 0.91 -5.69 7.13
C SER A 2 0.09 -6.84 7.77
N VAL A 3 0.00 -8.01 7.13
CA VAL A 3 -0.60 -9.22 7.71
C VAL A 3 0.10 -9.64 9.01
N GLU A 4 1.42 -9.51 9.09
CA GLU A 4 2.18 -9.81 10.31
C GLU A 4 1.94 -8.80 11.44
N SER A 5 1.26 -7.69 11.15
CA SER A 5 0.76 -6.72 12.12
C SER A 5 -0.70 -7.00 12.55
N GLY A 6 -1.31 -8.08 12.04
CA GLY A 6 -2.69 -8.48 12.35
C GLY A 6 -3.76 -7.89 11.41
N LEU A 7 -3.37 -7.17 10.35
CA LEU A 7 -4.30 -6.70 9.33
C LEU A 7 -4.61 -7.84 8.34
N LYS A 8 -5.90 -8.07 8.08
CA LYS A 8 -6.31 -9.07 7.08
C LYS A 8 -5.98 -8.59 5.66
N THR A 9 -5.62 -9.51 4.79
CA THR A 9 -5.54 -9.23 3.35
C THR A 9 -6.93 -8.99 2.77
N PHE A 10 -6.96 -8.42 1.57
CA PHE A 10 -8.21 -8.27 0.83
C PHE A 10 -8.62 -9.57 0.13
N ARG A 11 -7.68 -10.38 -0.35
CA ARG A 11 -7.88 -11.47 -1.31
C ARG A 11 -7.80 -12.88 -0.76
N ASP A 12 -7.06 -13.08 0.36
CA ASP A 12 -6.87 -14.42 0.90
C ASP A 12 -8.17 -15.00 1.48
N ALA A 13 -8.20 -16.31 1.67
CA ALA A 13 -9.25 -17.00 2.41
C ALA A 13 -9.48 -16.30 3.76
N ASP A 14 -10.72 -16.05 4.14
CA ASP A 14 -11.13 -15.16 5.24
C ASP A 14 -10.75 -13.68 5.04
N GLY A 15 -10.38 -13.26 3.82
CA GLY A 15 -10.10 -11.88 3.44
C GLY A 15 -11.33 -10.98 3.49
N LEU A 16 -11.11 -9.68 3.33
CA LEU A 16 -12.21 -8.70 3.44
C LEU A 16 -13.25 -8.86 2.32
N TRP A 17 -12.84 -9.34 1.15
CA TRP A 17 -13.74 -9.49 -0.01
C TRP A 17 -14.69 -10.70 0.07
N GLU A 18 -14.50 -11.62 1.00
CA GLU A 18 -15.49 -12.68 1.25
C GLU A 18 -16.83 -12.13 1.75
N ASN A 19 -16.77 -11.08 2.58
CA ASN A 19 -17.96 -10.46 3.17
C ASN A 19 -18.41 -9.18 2.42
N TYR A 20 -17.52 -8.60 1.61
CA TYR A 20 -17.76 -7.37 0.86
C TYR A 20 -17.26 -7.56 -0.57
N PRO A 21 -18.14 -7.85 -1.54
CA PRO A 21 -17.74 -8.01 -2.94
C PRO A 21 -16.95 -6.79 -3.44
N VAL A 22 -15.79 -7.03 -4.06
CA VAL A 22 -14.90 -5.97 -4.53
C VAL A 22 -15.60 -4.98 -5.44
N GLN A 23 -16.52 -5.45 -6.27
CA GLN A 23 -17.30 -4.64 -7.19
C GLN A 23 -18.18 -3.59 -6.47
N GLN A 24 -18.60 -3.88 -5.24
CA GLN A 24 -19.45 -2.97 -4.47
C GLN A 24 -18.66 -1.94 -3.64
N VAL A 25 -17.45 -2.29 -3.18
CA VAL A 25 -16.74 -1.48 -2.19
C VAL A 25 -15.39 -0.94 -2.65
N ALA A 26 -14.87 -1.42 -3.78
CA ALA A 26 -13.53 -1.05 -4.25
C ALA A 26 -13.48 -0.73 -5.76
N THR A 27 -14.60 -0.37 -6.37
CA THR A 27 -14.68 0.11 -7.76
C THR A 27 -15.33 1.49 -7.82
N HIS A 28 -15.08 2.20 -8.91
CA HIS A 28 -15.74 3.49 -9.16
C HIS A 28 -17.26 3.32 -9.29
N GLU A 29 -17.71 2.29 -9.99
CA GLU A 29 -19.13 1.96 -10.17
C GLU A 29 -19.80 1.61 -8.84
N GLY A 30 -19.10 0.90 -7.95
CA GLY A 30 -19.60 0.60 -6.61
C GLY A 30 -19.78 1.86 -5.77
N TRP A 31 -18.84 2.81 -5.88
CA TRP A 31 -18.97 4.13 -5.25
C TRP A 31 -20.16 4.92 -5.78
N GLU A 32 -20.37 4.97 -7.09
CA GLU A 32 -21.51 5.68 -7.69
C GLU A 32 -22.85 5.02 -7.34
N ALA A 33 -22.89 3.69 -7.24
CA ALA A 33 -24.11 2.95 -6.93
C ALA A 33 -24.52 3.10 -5.46
N ASP A 34 -23.60 3.02 -4.52
CA ASP A 34 -23.88 3.10 -3.08
C ASP A 34 -22.72 3.76 -2.30
N PRO A 35 -22.63 5.10 -2.31
CA PRO A 35 -21.61 5.81 -1.53
C PRO A 35 -21.71 5.57 -0.01
N VAL A 36 -22.91 5.23 0.49
CA VAL A 36 -23.12 4.96 1.92
C VAL A 36 -22.47 3.65 2.31
N LEU A 37 -22.70 2.59 1.54
CA LEU A 37 -22.04 1.29 1.73
C LEU A 37 -20.52 1.43 1.71
N VAL A 38 -19.98 2.10 0.68
CA VAL A 38 -18.54 2.30 0.54
C VAL A 38 -17.96 3.09 1.71
N THR A 39 -18.60 4.20 2.10
CA THR A 39 -18.15 5.00 3.25
C THR A 39 -18.10 4.16 4.53
N ASN A 40 -19.14 3.39 4.81
CA ASN A 40 -19.23 2.52 5.99
C ASN A 40 -18.17 1.39 5.95
N PHE A 41 -17.91 0.81 4.78
CA PHE A 41 -16.85 -0.17 4.60
C PHE A 41 -15.48 0.41 4.96
N TYR A 42 -15.13 1.59 4.46
CA TYR A 42 -13.84 2.21 4.77
C TYR A 42 -13.78 2.73 6.21
N ASN A 43 -14.88 3.15 6.82
CA ASN A 43 -14.93 3.43 8.27
C ASN A 43 -14.63 2.18 9.09
N MET A 44 -15.18 1.02 8.71
CA MET A 44 -14.86 -0.26 9.37
C MET A 44 -13.37 -0.59 9.24
N LEU A 45 -12.76 -0.38 8.07
CA LEU A 45 -11.32 -0.61 7.87
C LEU A 45 -10.49 0.32 8.75
N ARG A 46 -10.84 1.61 8.83
CA ARG A 46 -10.14 2.58 9.69
C ARG A 46 -10.17 2.15 11.15
N ARG A 47 -11.34 1.76 11.68
CA ARG A 47 -11.45 1.24 13.06
C ARG A 47 -10.52 0.05 13.31
N LYS A 48 -10.39 -0.85 12.33
CA LYS A 48 -9.49 -2.01 12.44
C LYS A 48 -8.01 -1.65 12.39
N CYS A 49 -7.66 -0.54 11.72
CA CYS A 49 -6.28 -0.08 11.61
C CYS A 49 -5.85 0.78 12.81
N VAL A 50 -6.78 1.44 13.49
CA VAL A 50 -6.46 2.26 14.68
C VAL A 50 -5.82 1.38 15.76
N GLY A 51 -4.66 1.82 16.25
CA GLY A 51 -3.90 1.13 17.29
C GLY A 51 -3.05 -0.06 16.82
N VAL A 52 -3.14 -0.44 15.54
CA VAL A 52 -2.26 -1.47 14.97
C VAL A 52 -0.83 -0.93 14.93
N LYS A 53 0.11 -1.77 15.34
CA LYS A 53 1.54 -1.40 15.38
C LYS A 53 2.30 -2.01 14.22
N PRO A 54 3.31 -1.30 13.67
CA PRO A 54 4.19 -1.87 12.68
C PRO A 54 4.90 -3.12 13.23
N ASN A 55 5.08 -4.12 12.38
CA ASN A 55 5.86 -5.30 12.71
C ASN A 55 7.35 -5.04 12.50
N GLU A 56 8.17 -6.04 12.81
CA GLU A 56 9.62 -5.94 12.70
C GLU A 56 10.10 -5.67 11.27
N GLY A 57 9.40 -6.20 10.26
CA GLY A 57 9.71 -5.92 8.86
C GLY A 57 9.62 -4.43 8.52
N HIS A 58 8.56 -3.73 8.98
CA HIS A 58 8.44 -2.28 8.79
C HIS A 58 9.57 -1.52 9.49
N ARG A 59 9.93 -1.89 10.75
CA ARG A 59 11.00 -1.24 11.50
C ARG A 59 12.37 -1.43 10.85
N LEU A 60 12.63 -2.62 10.33
CA LEU A 60 13.89 -2.91 9.63
C LEU A 60 14.01 -2.17 8.30
N VAL A 61 12.90 -2.00 7.56
CA VAL A 61 12.89 -1.13 6.36
C VAL A 61 13.25 0.29 6.73
N ALA A 62 12.61 0.87 7.75
CA ALA A 62 12.93 2.22 8.23
C ALA A 62 14.38 2.34 8.72
N LYS A 63 14.90 1.29 9.39
CA LYS A 63 16.28 1.27 9.87
C LYS A 63 17.33 1.30 8.75
N LEU A 64 17.02 0.81 7.56
CA LEU A 64 17.94 0.93 6.42
C LEU A 64 18.28 2.39 6.08
N GLU A 65 17.43 3.35 6.44
CA GLU A 65 17.69 4.79 6.24
C GLU A 65 18.90 5.30 7.03
N GLU A 66 19.42 4.55 7.99
CA GLU A 66 20.69 4.87 8.68
C GLU A 66 21.90 4.80 7.73
N GLN A 67 21.82 4.04 6.62
CA GLN A 67 22.95 3.81 5.70
C GLN A 67 22.59 3.98 4.23
N TYR A 68 21.31 4.03 3.88
CA TYR A 68 20.81 4.08 2.50
C TYR A 68 19.79 5.19 2.33
N GLU A 69 19.68 5.72 1.13
CA GLU A 69 18.50 6.45 0.70
C GLU A 69 17.41 5.45 0.36
N VAL A 70 16.32 5.45 1.13
CA VAL A 70 15.27 4.43 1.02
C VAL A 70 13.96 5.07 0.58
N THR A 71 13.42 4.63 -0.54
CA THR A 71 12.06 4.93 -0.96
C THR A 71 11.19 3.68 -0.79
N VAL A 72 10.13 3.80 -0.04
CA VAL A 72 9.12 2.75 0.10
C VAL A 72 8.00 2.99 -0.92
N VAL A 73 7.80 2.04 -1.84
CA VAL A 73 6.65 2.03 -2.76
C VAL A 73 5.68 0.97 -2.27
N THR A 74 4.52 1.39 -1.76
CA THR A 74 3.58 0.46 -1.15
C THR A 74 2.23 0.40 -1.88
N GLN A 75 1.68 -0.81 -1.97
CA GLN A 75 0.30 -1.07 -2.39
C GLN A 75 -0.67 -1.04 -1.19
N ASN A 76 -0.14 -1.08 0.04
CA ASN A 76 -0.95 -0.99 1.24
C ASN A 76 -1.48 0.42 1.43
N VAL A 77 -2.66 0.51 2.03
CA VAL A 77 -3.34 1.78 2.30
C VAL A 77 -3.22 2.20 3.77
N ASP A 78 -2.61 1.35 4.61
CA ASP A 78 -2.27 1.68 6.00
C ASP A 78 -1.01 2.57 6.04
N ASN A 79 -0.72 3.15 7.19
CA ASN A 79 0.42 4.03 7.43
C ASN A 79 1.50 3.37 8.30
N LEU A 80 1.63 2.04 8.27
CA LEU A 80 2.54 1.33 9.16
C LEU A 80 4.02 1.58 8.84
N HIS A 81 4.36 1.94 7.60
CA HIS A 81 5.71 2.36 7.22
C HIS A 81 6.09 3.69 7.90
N GLU A 82 5.21 4.69 7.82
CA GLU A 82 5.43 5.99 8.46
C GLU A 82 5.47 5.87 9.98
N VAL A 83 4.58 5.07 10.56
CA VAL A 83 4.58 4.79 12.01
C VAL A 83 5.85 4.05 12.44
N ALA A 84 6.45 3.25 11.56
CA ALA A 84 7.73 2.58 11.80
C ALA A 84 8.93 3.54 11.69
N GLY A 85 8.76 4.72 11.08
CA GLY A 85 9.79 5.73 10.92
C GLY A 85 10.32 5.91 9.49
N SER A 86 9.75 5.23 8.48
CA SER A 86 10.12 5.46 7.07
C SER A 86 9.80 6.90 6.66
N SER A 87 10.79 7.62 6.12
CA SER A 87 10.68 9.04 5.80
C SER A 87 10.14 9.32 4.40
N HIS A 88 10.31 8.40 3.46
CA HIS A 88 9.86 8.54 2.09
C HIS A 88 8.99 7.36 1.68
N VAL A 89 7.66 7.57 1.69
CA VAL A 89 6.68 6.53 1.36
C VAL A 89 5.78 6.99 0.22
N ILE A 90 5.70 6.19 -0.83
CA ILE A 90 4.85 6.39 -2.00
C ILE A 90 3.71 5.39 -1.95
N HIS A 91 2.50 5.86 -1.65
CA HIS A 91 1.30 5.05 -1.69
C HIS A 91 0.75 4.97 -3.12
N LEU A 92 0.70 3.78 -3.69
CA LEU A 92 0.15 3.55 -5.03
C LEU A 92 -1.37 3.51 -5.06
N HIS A 93 -1.98 3.00 -4.00
CA HIS A 93 -3.43 2.78 -3.95
C HIS A 93 -4.17 3.73 -2.99
N GLY A 94 -3.53 4.86 -2.66
CA GLY A 94 -4.10 5.84 -1.73
C GLY A 94 -3.82 5.53 -0.26
N GLU A 95 -4.47 6.27 0.62
CA GLU A 95 -4.21 6.25 2.05
C GLU A 95 -5.53 6.18 2.83
N LEU A 96 -5.68 5.15 3.67
CA LEU A 96 -6.90 4.85 4.38
C LEU A 96 -7.37 5.99 5.30
N MET A 97 -6.41 6.69 5.92
CA MET A 97 -6.68 7.81 6.83
C MET A 97 -6.82 9.16 6.11
N LYS A 98 -6.92 9.16 4.78
CA LYS A 98 -7.26 10.35 3.99
C LYS A 98 -8.62 10.22 3.33
N VAL A 99 -9.25 11.38 3.13
CA VAL A 99 -10.49 11.53 2.36
C VAL A 99 -10.35 12.70 1.42
N CYS A 100 -11.11 12.68 0.33
CA CYS A 100 -11.00 13.63 -0.77
C CYS A 100 -12.37 13.94 -1.39
N SER A 101 -12.40 14.92 -2.30
CA SER A 101 -13.56 15.17 -3.15
C SER A 101 -13.83 13.99 -4.08
N SER A 102 -15.09 13.57 -4.22
CA SER A 102 -15.47 12.54 -5.19
C SER A 102 -15.41 13.03 -6.64
N ARG A 103 -15.42 14.35 -6.88
CA ARG A 103 -15.36 14.97 -8.20
C ARG A 103 -13.93 15.23 -8.65
N ASP A 104 -13.06 15.63 -7.73
CA ASP A 104 -11.68 16.05 -8.01
C ASP A 104 -10.73 15.41 -6.99
N VAL A 105 -10.50 14.10 -7.17
CA VAL A 105 -9.79 13.23 -6.23
C VAL A 105 -8.38 13.72 -5.94
N GLU A 106 -7.67 14.23 -6.96
CA GLU A 106 -6.27 14.65 -6.86
C GLU A 106 -6.10 16.11 -6.36
N ASN A 107 -7.19 16.85 -6.18
CA ASN A 107 -7.11 18.21 -5.69
C ASN A 107 -6.89 18.26 -4.19
N ARG A 108 -5.64 18.48 -3.81
CA ARG A 108 -5.19 18.52 -2.41
C ARG A 108 -5.91 19.53 -1.53
N ARG A 109 -6.55 20.58 -2.11
CA ARG A 109 -7.37 21.54 -1.35
C ARG A 109 -8.56 20.88 -0.66
N TYR A 110 -9.04 19.77 -1.22
CA TYR A 110 -10.20 19.02 -0.72
C TYR A 110 -9.80 17.76 0.05
N TRP A 111 -8.52 17.56 0.29
CA TRP A 111 -8.05 16.47 1.11
C TRP A 111 -8.19 16.80 2.58
N LYS A 112 -8.61 15.81 3.36
CA LYS A 112 -8.62 15.86 4.82
C LYS A 112 -7.94 14.60 5.34
N THR A 113 -6.93 14.77 6.20
CA THR A 113 -6.35 13.66 6.97
C THR A 113 -7.20 13.47 8.22
N LEU A 114 -7.60 12.23 8.45
CA LEU A 114 -8.34 11.80 9.63
C LEU A 114 -7.35 11.44 10.74
N THR A 115 -7.79 11.58 11.99
CA THR A 115 -7.00 11.17 13.16
C THR A 115 -7.53 9.86 13.74
N PRO A 116 -6.75 9.12 14.55
CA PRO A 116 -7.25 7.92 15.22
C PRO A 116 -8.52 8.16 16.03
N ASP A 117 -8.65 9.33 16.67
CA ASP A 117 -9.80 9.68 17.50
C ASP A 117 -11.02 10.16 16.68
N ASP A 118 -10.80 10.58 15.42
CA ASP A 118 -11.84 11.02 14.47
C ASP A 118 -11.59 10.37 13.11
N CYS A 119 -11.68 9.05 13.07
CA CYS A 119 -11.36 8.26 11.88
C CYS A 119 -12.57 7.92 11.00
N GLU A 120 -13.76 8.29 11.41
CA GLU A 120 -14.99 7.95 10.70
C GLU A 120 -15.56 9.16 9.93
N VAL A 121 -16.11 8.87 8.77
CA VAL A 121 -16.81 9.84 7.93
C VAL A 121 -18.29 9.53 8.00
N VAL A 122 -19.12 10.54 8.32
CA VAL A 122 -20.56 10.39 8.22
C VAL A 122 -20.96 10.29 6.75
N PRO A 123 -21.67 9.22 6.32
CA PRO A 123 -22.12 9.10 4.95
C PRO A 123 -22.91 10.34 4.49
N GLY A 124 -22.64 10.81 3.28
CA GLY A 124 -23.26 12.01 2.74
C GLY A 124 -22.52 13.33 3.06
N THR A 125 -21.46 13.28 3.89
CA THR A 125 -20.61 14.46 4.13
C THR A 125 -20.08 15.03 2.83
N LYS A 126 -20.06 16.37 2.75
CA LYS A 126 -19.59 17.09 1.57
C LYS A 126 -18.13 17.52 1.69
N ALA A 127 -17.41 17.43 0.58
CA ALA A 127 -16.12 18.06 0.39
C ALA A 127 -16.26 19.57 0.17
N GLY A 128 -15.15 20.30 0.16
CA GLY A 128 -15.15 21.76 0.00
C GLY A 128 -15.67 22.28 -1.34
N ASP A 129 -15.78 21.43 -2.36
CA ASP A 129 -16.37 21.73 -3.67
C ASP A 129 -17.86 21.35 -3.77
N GLY A 130 -18.48 20.92 -2.68
CA GLY A 130 -19.88 20.51 -2.59
C GLY A 130 -20.17 19.10 -3.10
N SER A 131 -19.19 18.37 -3.62
CA SER A 131 -19.31 16.95 -3.95
C SER A 131 -19.31 16.08 -2.69
N LEU A 132 -19.52 14.77 -2.81
CA LEU A 132 -19.39 13.88 -1.67
C LEU A 132 -17.91 13.75 -1.25
N LEU A 133 -17.70 13.62 0.04
CA LEU A 133 -16.40 13.23 0.59
C LEU A 133 -16.26 11.71 0.47
N ARG A 134 -15.18 11.26 -0.20
CA ARG A 134 -14.90 9.83 -0.39
C ARG A 134 -13.56 9.44 0.23
N PRO A 135 -13.32 8.13 0.49
CA PRO A 135 -12.00 7.64 0.85
C PRO A 135 -10.98 7.99 -0.23
N TYR A 136 -9.78 8.45 0.16
CA TYR A 136 -8.66 8.65 -0.78
C TYR A 136 -8.00 7.29 -1.08
N ILE A 137 -8.71 6.49 -1.82
CA ILE A 137 -8.31 5.15 -2.27
C ILE A 137 -8.44 5.09 -3.78
N VAL A 138 -7.48 4.50 -4.45
CA VAL A 138 -7.56 4.19 -5.88
C VAL A 138 -8.46 2.98 -6.06
N PHE A 139 -9.63 3.18 -6.61
CA PHE A 139 -10.56 2.10 -6.90
C PHE A 139 -10.13 1.33 -8.16
N PHE A 140 -10.54 0.08 -8.27
CA PHE A 140 -10.35 -0.66 -9.50
C PHE A 140 -11.01 0.07 -10.69
N GLY A 141 -10.26 0.15 -11.79
CA GLY A 141 -10.64 0.92 -12.98
C GLY A 141 -10.14 2.37 -12.97
N GLU A 142 -9.73 2.92 -11.83
CA GLU A 142 -9.14 4.25 -11.77
C GLU A 142 -7.64 4.23 -12.10
N ALA A 143 -7.13 5.37 -12.58
CA ALA A 143 -5.69 5.55 -12.77
C ALA A 143 -4.96 5.52 -11.42
N VAL A 144 -3.73 5.00 -11.42
CA VAL A 144 -2.84 5.00 -10.25
C VAL A 144 -1.94 6.25 -10.32
N PRO A 145 -2.21 7.32 -9.55
CA PRO A 145 -1.58 8.63 -9.76
C PRO A 145 -0.06 8.58 -9.60
N ASN A 146 0.42 7.81 -8.62
CA ASN A 146 1.83 7.76 -8.26
C ASN A 146 2.65 6.71 -9.04
N ILE A 147 2.06 6.06 -10.06
CA ILE A 147 2.76 4.96 -10.76
C ILE A 147 4.02 5.45 -11.49
N SER A 148 3.95 6.63 -12.12
CA SER A 148 5.11 7.20 -12.83
C SER A 148 6.24 7.62 -11.88
N LEU A 149 5.90 8.17 -10.72
CA LEU A 149 6.87 8.49 -9.68
C LEU A 149 7.53 7.22 -9.16
N ALA A 150 6.75 6.18 -8.84
CA ALA A 150 7.27 4.90 -8.40
C ALA A 150 8.16 4.23 -9.45
N ALA A 151 7.80 4.31 -10.74
CA ALA A 151 8.62 3.79 -11.83
C ALA A 151 9.98 4.52 -11.93
N HIS A 152 9.98 5.84 -11.71
CA HIS A 152 11.22 6.63 -11.65
C HIS A 152 12.10 6.17 -10.50
N GLU A 153 11.57 6.06 -9.27
CA GLU A 153 12.32 5.60 -8.10
C GLU A 153 12.93 4.19 -8.34
N VAL A 154 12.15 3.27 -8.90
CA VAL A 154 12.66 1.93 -9.23
C VAL A 154 13.77 2.00 -10.30
N SER A 155 13.66 2.91 -11.28
CA SER A 155 14.68 3.04 -12.34
C SER A 155 16.00 3.64 -11.84
N GLU A 156 15.98 4.35 -10.72
CA GLU A 156 17.19 4.92 -10.11
C GLU A 156 17.81 4.02 -9.03
N ALA A 157 17.05 3.03 -8.53
CA ALA A 157 17.50 2.17 -7.44
C ALA A 157 18.68 1.26 -7.82
N ASP A 158 19.65 1.14 -6.92
CA ASP A 158 20.75 0.19 -7.01
C ASP A 158 20.39 -1.15 -6.32
N ILE A 159 19.47 -1.09 -5.37
CA ILE A 159 18.91 -2.25 -4.65
C ILE A 159 17.39 -2.17 -4.70
N LEU A 160 16.74 -3.21 -5.21
CA LEU A 160 15.29 -3.35 -5.22
C LEU A 160 14.87 -4.49 -4.29
N ILE A 161 14.12 -4.17 -3.25
CA ILE A 161 13.60 -5.16 -2.29
C ILE A 161 12.10 -5.28 -2.48
N ILE A 162 11.63 -6.45 -2.87
CA ILE A 162 10.21 -6.76 -3.10
C ILE A 162 9.71 -7.59 -1.93
N ILE A 163 8.67 -7.13 -1.22
CA ILE A 163 8.24 -7.75 0.04
C ILE A 163 6.74 -8.06 0.04
N GLY A 164 6.38 -9.33 0.20
CA GLY A 164 5.00 -9.76 0.49
C GLY A 164 4.01 -9.36 -0.60
N THR A 165 4.38 -9.51 -1.86
CA THR A 165 3.50 -9.27 -3.00
C THR A 165 3.55 -10.43 -3.97
N SER A 166 2.37 -10.84 -4.44
CA SER A 166 2.24 -11.89 -5.46
C SER A 166 2.61 -11.41 -6.87
N LEU A 167 2.91 -10.11 -7.05
CA LEU A 167 3.15 -9.45 -8.34
C LEU A 167 2.00 -9.66 -9.36
N ASN A 168 0.75 -9.79 -8.88
CA ASN A 168 -0.42 -10.05 -9.71
C ASN A 168 -1.31 -8.81 -9.92
N VAL A 169 -1.03 -7.69 -9.26
CA VAL A 169 -1.84 -6.45 -9.35
C VAL A 169 -1.12 -5.45 -10.23
N TYR A 170 -1.66 -5.23 -11.42
CA TYR A 170 -1.18 -4.19 -12.34
C TYR A 170 -1.86 -2.84 -12.05
N PRO A 171 -1.16 -1.69 -12.27
CA PRO A 171 0.16 -1.58 -12.88
C PRO A 171 1.35 -1.81 -11.92
N ALA A 172 1.13 -1.94 -10.61
CA ALA A 172 2.19 -2.06 -9.61
C ALA A 172 3.14 -3.26 -9.87
N ALA A 173 2.60 -4.40 -10.32
CA ALA A 173 3.40 -5.56 -10.67
C ALA A 173 4.42 -5.29 -11.81
N GLY A 174 4.11 -4.34 -12.69
CA GLY A 174 4.99 -3.94 -13.77
C GLY A 174 6.21 -3.12 -13.36
N LEU A 175 6.24 -2.59 -12.14
CA LEU A 175 7.34 -1.74 -11.66
C LEU A 175 8.69 -2.45 -11.68
N VAL A 176 8.72 -3.76 -11.47
CA VAL A 176 9.96 -4.55 -11.46
C VAL A 176 10.73 -4.45 -12.79
N HIS A 177 10.05 -4.18 -13.90
CA HIS A 177 10.66 -4.07 -15.23
C HIS A 177 11.43 -2.77 -15.45
N TYR A 178 11.27 -1.79 -14.56
CA TYR A 178 12.02 -0.55 -14.58
C TYR A 178 13.37 -0.63 -13.85
N ALA A 179 13.63 -1.73 -13.12
CA ALA A 179 14.87 -1.89 -12.38
C ALA A 179 16.09 -1.84 -13.34
N LYS A 180 17.17 -1.20 -12.89
CA LYS A 180 18.45 -1.17 -13.62
C LYS A 180 18.95 -2.60 -13.90
N PRO A 181 19.61 -2.85 -15.03
CA PRO A 181 20.14 -4.18 -15.36
C PRO A 181 21.12 -4.74 -14.32
N ASN A 182 21.81 -3.85 -13.60
CA ASN A 182 22.79 -4.18 -12.57
C ASN A 182 22.28 -4.00 -11.14
N ALA A 183 21.02 -3.66 -10.96
CA ALA A 183 20.41 -3.57 -9.62
C ALA A 183 20.41 -4.94 -8.93
N ALA A 184 20.74 -4.94 -7.64
CA ALA A 184 20.56 -6.13 -6.81
C ALA A 184 19.08 -6.28 -6.46
N ILE A 185 18.45 -7.39 -6.85
CA ILE A 185 17.02 -7.60 -6.65
C ILE A 185 16.80 -8.70 -5.61
N TYR A 186 16.10 -8.37 -4.54
CA TYR A 186 15.71 -9.29 -3.48
C TYR A 186 14.18 -9.43 -3.45
N LEU A 187 13.72 -10.66 -3.30
CA LEU A 187 12.30 -10.98 -3.14
C LEU A 187 12.11 -11.67 -1.79
N ILE A 188 11.27 -11.11 -0.96
CA ILE A 188 10.90 -11.67 0.34
C ILE A 188 9.42 -12.06 0.31
N ASP A 189 9.14 -13.32 0.09
CA ASP A 189 7.80 -13.90 0.12
C ASP A 189 7.89 -15.39 0.49
N PRO A 190 7.04 -15.93 1.38
CA PRO A 190 7.05 -17.34 1.71
C PRO A 190 6.64 -18.24 0.54
N ASN A 191 5.86 -17.70 -0.41
CA ASN A 191 5.37 -18.44 -1.57
C ASN A 191 6.29 -18.23 -2.78
N PRO A 192 6.45 -19.23 -3.64
CA PRO A 192 7.12 -19.04 -4.90
C PRO A 192 6.33 -18.06 -5.78
N VAL A 193 6.99 -17.05 -6.33
CA VAL A 193 6.38 -16.18 -7.34
C VAL A 193 6.36 -16.95 -8.66
N VAL A 194 5.16 -17.18 -9.17
CA VAL A 194 4.93 -17.89 -10.43
C VAL A 194 5.20 -16.93 -11.60
N GLY A 195 6.14 -17.30 -12.45
CA GLY A 195 6.46 -16.59 -13.69
C GLY A 195 7.90 -16.05 -13.65
N GLY A 196 8.75 -16.55 -14.52
CA GLY A 196 10.16 -16.19 -14.69
C GLY A 196 10.39 -14.72 -15.14
N MET A 197 9.72 -13.79 -14.46
CA MET A 197 9.73 -12.35 -14.77
C MET A 197 11.07 -11.66 -14.46
N LEU A 198 11.87 -12.27 -13.58
CA LEU A 198 13.11 -11.65 -13.13
C LEU A 198 14.26 -12.66 -13.23
N SER A 199 15.26 -12.36 -14.04
CA SER A 199 16.57 -13.01 -13.98
C SER A 199 17.37 -12.36 -12.84
N ASN A 200 18.15 -13.15 -12.09
CA ASN A 200 19.04 -12.69 -11.02
C ASN A 200 18.34 -12.15 -9.76
N VAL A 201 17.25 -12.78 -9.32
CA VAL A 201 16.58 -12.45 -8.07
C VAL A 201 17.06 -13.33 -6.93
N HIS A 202 17.45 -12.72 -5.84
CA HIS A 202 17.71 -13.42 -4.58
C HIS A 202 16.39 -13.61 -3.83
N HIS A 203 15.83 -14.82 -3.88
CA HIS A 203 14.57 -15.13 -3.22
C HIS A 203 14.80 -15.65 -1.80
N LEU A 204 14.30 -14.90 -0.81
CA LEU A 204 14.20 -15.32 0.57
C LEU A 204 12.78 -15.87 0.82
N HIS A 205 12.64 -17.19 0.91
CA HIS A 205 11.36 -17.86 1.17
C HIS A 205 10.95 -17.71 2.64
N LYS A 206 10.64 -16.48 3.05
CA LYS A 206 10.33 -16.08 4.42
C LYS A 206 9.22 -15.04 4.46
N GLY A 207 8.55 -14.93 5.61
CA GLY A 207 7.70 -13.79 5.90
C GLY A 207 8.51 -12.48 5.96
N ALA A 208 7.80 -11.36 5.91
CA ALA A 208 8.42 -10.04 5.81
C ALA A 208 9.40 -9.74 6.94
N SER A 209 9.03 -10.01 8.20
CA SER A 209 9.90 -9.75 9.36
C SER A 209 11.16 -10.59 9.36
N ALA A 210 11.01 -11.90 9.12
CA ALA A 210 12.15 -12.82 9.12
C ALA A 210 13.08 -12.59 7.91
N GLY A 211 12.50 -12.31 6.74
CA GLY A 211 13.28 -12.02 5.53
C GLY A 211 14.02 -10.69 5.62
N MET A 212 13.37 -9.63 6.13
CA MET A 212 14.02 -8.35 6.36
C MET A 212 15.11 -8.41 7.41
N LYS A 213 14.94 -9.23 8.46
CA LYS A 213 16.00 -9.45 9.46
C LYS A 213 17.26 -10.01 8.81
N GLU A 214 17.13 -11.09 8.05
CA GLU A 214 18.27 -11.70 7.35
C GLU A 214 18.91 -10.74 6.35
N LEU A 215 18.10 -10.05 5.54
CA LEU A 215 18.61 -9.14 4.52
C LEU A 215 19.28 -7.92 5.14
N SER A 216 18.69 -7.30 6.16
CA SER A 216 19.29 -6.14 6.83
C SER A 216 20.64 -6.46 7.47
N GLU A 217 20.81 -7.66 8.04
CA GLU A 217 22.10 -8.12 8.56
C GLU A 217 23.18 -8.30 7.46
N GLN A 218 22.77 -8.51 6.20
CA GLN A 218 23.70 -8.57 5.07
C GLN A 218 24.04 -7.18 4.53
N LEU A 219 23.04 -6.29 4.46
CA LEU A 219 23.21 -4.95 3.87
C LEU A 219 23.89 -3.96 4.81
N MET A 220 23.76 -4.12 6.13
CA MET A 220 24.26 -3.17 7.13
C MET A 220 25.63 -3.61 7.74
N LYS A 221 26.33 -4.55 7.10
CA LYS A 221 27.72 -4.94 7.46
C LYS A 221 28.70 -3.96 6.85
#